data_f7fbc83af17479e90e1c7e01c6028481
#
_entry.id   f7fbc83af17479e90e1c7e01c6028481
#
_cell.length_a   1.000
_cell.length_b   1.000
_cell.length_c   1.000
_cell.angle_alpha   90.00
_cell.angle_beta   90.00
_cell.angle_gamma   90.00
#
_symmetry.space_group_name_H-M   'P 1'
#
loop_
_entity.id
_entity.type
_entity.pdbx_description
1 polymer ?
#
loop_
_entity_poly.entity_id
_entity_poly.type
_entity_poly.pdbx_seq_one_letter_code
_entity_poly.pdbx_strand_id
1 'polypeptide(L)'
;SRDGLLPPVFQKIHPKFKTPSFATIITGLVVGVPILFTDKTFVLDFTSIATLFAFVLVCGGVLLIPRKEKVGGRFHLPYVNGQFIFPLIVIGSIIMAWSLSKTYFTDMFNFDYSANEDYAAGKKSFMDMAITNISLIVFWVSAILLAFFAFVKKYSLIPLMGVITCMYLLTGMSKSNWVWFIAWLLIGIIIYFLYGYKKSKLAN
;
A
#
# COMPACT_ATOMS: atom_id res chain seq x y z
N SER A 1 -21.00 2.66 6.64
CA SER A 1 -22.36 2.86 6.18
C SER A 1 -22.98 4.17 6.71
N ARG A 2 -22.50 4.76 7.83
CA ARG A 2 -23.00 6.07 8.32
C ARG A 2 -22.83 7.18 7.27
N ASP A 3 -21.72 7.15 6.55
CA ASP A 3 -21.36 8.15 5.53
C ASP A 3 -21.99 7.84 4.16
N GLY A 4 -22.88 6.85 4.06
CA GLY A 4 -23.55 6.47 2.82
C GLY A 4 -22.74 5.55 1.89
N LEU A 5 -21.52 5.14 2.27
CA LEU A 5 -20.63 4.32 1.43
C LEU A 5 -21.07 2.85 1.32
N LEU A 6 -21.87 2.36 2.30
CA LEU A 6 -22.39 1.00 2.33
C LEU A 6 -23.89 1.02 2.59
N PRO A 7 -24.65 -0.04 2.18
CA PRO A 7 -26.08 -0.15 2.42
C PRO A 7 -26.47 0.05 3.89
N PRO A 8 -27.64 0.68 4.18
CA PRO A 8 -28.07 0.99 5.55
C PRO A 8 -28.22 -0.23 6.46
N VAL A 9 -28.36 -1.41 5.87
CA VAL A 9 -28.49 -2.67 6.63
C VAL A 9 -27.26 -2.92 7.51
N PHE A 10 -26.08 -2.49 7.10
CA PHE A 10 -24.85 -2.59 7.88
C PHE A 10 -24.78 -1.65 9.09
N GLN A 11 -25.69 -0.67 9.19
CA GLN A 11 -25.77 0.24 10.34
C GLN A 11 -26.67 -0.31 11.45
N LYS A 12 -27.52 -1.31 11.17
CA LYS A 12 -28.49 -1.80 12.13
C LYS A 12 -27.80 -2.36 13.36
N ILE A 13 -28.14 -1.78 14.51
CA ILE A 13 -27.63 -2.20 15.81
C ILE A 13 -28.68 -3.13 16.43
N HIS A 14 -28.24 -4.26 16.99
CA HIS A 14 -29.10 -5.20 17.66
C HIS A 14 -29.68 -4.56 18.93
N PRO A 15 -31.03 -4.57 19.15
CA PRO A 15 -31.68 -3.82 20.24
C PRO A 15 -31.19 -4.26 21.62
N LYS A 16 -30.97 -5.57 21.84
CA LYS A 16 -30.53 -6.13 23.12
C LYS A 16 -29.02 -5.99 23.37
N PHE A 17 -28.18 -6.30 22.37
CA PHE A 17 -26.72 -6.35 22.53
C PHE A 17 -26.00 -5.05 22.12
N LYS A 18 -26.74 -4.09 21.56
CA LYS A 18 -26.18 -2.80 21.07
C LYS A 18 -24.98 -2.94 20.15
N THR A 19 -24.88 -4.07 19.44
CA THR A 19 -23.79 -4.39 18.49
C THR A 19 -24.31 -4.49 17.06
N PRO A 20 -23.51 -4.22 16.02
CA PRO A 20 -23.92 -4.37 14.62
C PRO A 20 -23.87 -5.85 14.18
N SER A 21 -24.82 -6.68 14.70
CA SER A 21 -24.82 -8.15 14.53
C SER A 21 -24.74 -8.58 13.06
N PHE A 22 -25.50 -7.92 12.18
CA PHE A 22 -25.48 -8.24 10.74
C PHE A 22 -24.10 -8.02 10.13
N ALA A 23 -23.49 -6.86 10.38
CA ALA A 23 -22.14 -6.58 9.88
C ALA A 23 -21.11 -7.57 10.43
N THR A 24 -21.19 -7.91 11.72
CA THR A 24 -20.27 -8.87 12.36
C THR A 24 -20.39 -10.27 11.75
N ILE A 25 -21.61 -10.77 11.51
CA ILE A 25 -21.83 -12.09 10.89
C ILE A 25 -21.28 -12.11 9.47
N ILE A 26 -21.59 -11.10 8.64
CA ILE A 26 -21.09 -11.03 7.27
C ILE A 26 -19.57 -10.95 7.25
N THR A 27 -18.97 -10.11 8.08
CA THR A 27 -17.50 -10.01 8.18
C THR A 27 -16.90 -11.34 8.66
N GLY A 28 -17.52 -11.98 9.64
CA GLY A 28 -17.06 -13.29 10.13
C GLY A 28 -17.10 -14.37 9.05
N LEU A 29 -18.12 -14.39 8.20
CA LEU A 29 -18.19 -15.32 7.06
C LEU A 29 -17.17 -14.99 5.98
N VAL A 30 -17.08 -13.72 5.58
CA VAL A 30 -16.15 -13.28 4.51
C VAL A 30 -14.68 -13.54 4.88
N VAL A 31 -14.35 -13.43 6.16
CA VAL A 31 -12.98 -13.65 6.65
C VAL A 31 -12.79 -15.11 7.06
N GLY A 32 -13.73 -15.69 7.81
CA GLY A 32 -13.60 -17.03 8.38
C GLY A 32 -13.62 -18.15 7.35
N VAL A 33 -14.50 -18.05 6.34
CA VAL A 33 -14.58 -19.11 5.31
C VAL A 33 -13.29 -19.28 4.52
N PRO A 34 -12.69 -18.20 3.96
CA PRO A 34 -11.41 -18.35 3.27
C PRO A 34 -10.26 -18.91 4.13
N ILE A 35 -10.18 -18.52 5.41
CA ILE A 35 -9.14 -18.99 6.33
C ILE A 35 -9.17 -20.52 6.50
N LEU A 36 -10.33 -21.14 6.42
CA LEU A 36 -10.45 -22.61 6.54
C LEU A 36 -9.86 -23.36 5.35
N PHE A 37 -9.74 -22.71 4.19
CA PHE A 37 -9.28 -23.33 2.93
C PHE A 37 -7.93 -22.83 2.45
N THR A 38 -7.32 -21.87 3.16
CA THR A 38 -6.04 -21.26 2.75
C THR A 38 -4.93 -21.58 3.75
N ASP A 39 -3.69 -21.61 3.26
CA ASP A 39 -2.51 -21.81 4.10
C ASP A 39 -2.24 -20.57 4.99
N LYS A 40 -1.68 -20.84 6.18
CA LYS A 40 -1.33 -19.80 7.15
C LYS A 40 -0.42 -18.72 6.54
N THR A 41 0.57 -19.11 5.75
CA THR A 41 1.50 -18.19 5.09
C THR A 41 0.79 -17.24 4.14
N PHE A 42 -0.15 -17.75 3.34
CA PHE A 42 -0.96 -16.93 2.44
C PHE A 42 -1.79 -15.89 3.21
N VAL A 43 -2.44 -16.28 4.30
CA VAL A 43 -3.26 -15.36 5.12
C VAL A 43 -2.41 -14.24 5.73
N LEU A 44 -1.22 -14.59 6.25
CA LEU A 44 -0.30 -13.62 6.83
C LEU A 44 0.20 -12.63 5.79
N ASP A 45 0.62 -13.12 4.64
CA ASP A 45 1.14 -12.29 3.55
C ASP A 45 0.04 -11.40 2.95
N PHE A 46 -1.16 -11.95 2.77
CA PHE A 46 -2.29 -11.19 2.26
C PHE A 46 -2.74 -10.06 3.22
N THR A 47 -2.70 -10.32 4.52
CA THR A 47 -2.94 -9.29 5.54
C THR A 47 -1.85 -8.23 5.51
N SER A 48 -0.61 -8.64 5.34
CA SER A 48 0.55 -7.74 5.27
C SER A 48 0.47 -6.80 4.07
N ILE A 49 0.17 -7.31 2.86
CA ILE A 49 0.06 -6.46 1.65
C ILE A 49 -1.06 -5.44 1.79
N ALA A 50 -2.23 -5.84 2.32
CA ALA A 50 -3.36 -4.95 2.53
C ALA A 50 -3.02 -3.83 3.54
N THR A 51 -2.34 -4.20 4.63
CA THR A 51 -1.93 -3.24 5.68
C THR A 51 -0.88 -2.27 5.17
N LEU A 52 0.16 -2.77 4.49
CA LEU A 52 1.21 -1.92 3.91
C LEU A 52 0.63 -0.94 2.87
N PHE A 53 -0.28 -1.41 2.03
CA PHE A 53 -0.94 -0.55 1.06
C PHE A 53 -1.80 0.53 1.73
N ALA A 54 -2.53 0.17 2.79
CA ALA A 54 -3.28 1.14 3.59
C ALA A 54 -2.37 2.21 4.20
N PHE A 55 -1.19 1.83 4.72
CA PHE A 55 -0.21 2.79 5.23
C PHE A 55 0.36 3.69 4.14
N VAL A 56 0.61 3.19 2.94
CA VAL A 56 1.01 4.02 1.79
C VAL A 56 -0.06 5.07 1.50
N LEU A 57 -1.34 4.68 1.48
CA LEU A 57 -2.46 5.61 1.25
C LEU A 57 -2.60 6.65 2.36
N VAL A 58 -2.50 6.24 3.63
CA VAL A 58 -2.61 7.15 4.78
C VAL A 58 -1.43 8.13 4.80
N CYS A 59 -0.20 7.64 4.70
CA CYS A 59 0.99 8.51 4.69
C CYS A 59 1.00 9.42 3.45
N GLY A 60 0.62 8.91 2.28
CA GLY A 60 0.46 9.69 1.06
C GLY A 60 -0.63 10.76 1.18
N GLY A 61 -1.76 10.39 1.78
CA GLY A 61 -2.85 11.33 2.07
C GLY A 61 -2.43 12.48 2.97
N VAL A 62 -1.64 12.19 4.01
CA VAL A 62 -1.09 13.23 4.90
C VAL A 62 -0.20 14.22 4.16
N LEU A 63 0.55 13.78 3.14
CA LEU A 63 1.37 14.67 2.32
C LEU A 63 0.54 15.64 1.47
N LEU A 64 -0.69 15.26 1.10
CA LEU A 64 -1.59 16.08 0.29
C LEU A 64 -2.35 17.13 1.11
N ILE A 65 -2.45 16.95 2.43
CA ILE A 65 -3.16 17.91 3.30
C ILE A 65 -2.34 19.18 3.47
N PRO A 66 -2.88 20.35 3.09
CA PRO A 66 -2.18 21.61 3.30
C PRO A 66 -2.00 21.88 4.80
N ARG A 67 -0.85 22.42 5.16
CA ARG A 67 -0.54 22.77 6.55
C ARG A 67 -1.44 23.89 7.02
N LYS A 68 -2.11 23.66 8.15
CA LYS A 68 -2.79 24.71 8.89
C LYS A 68 -1.82 25.36 9.89
N GLU A 69 -1.96 26.65 10.13
CA GLU A 69 -1.20 27.36 11.15
C GLU A 69 -1.41 26.73 12.54
N LYS A 70 -0.37 26.82 13.38
CA LYS A 70 -0.42 26.26 14.73
C LYS A 70 -1.44 27.03 15.57
N VAL A 71 -2.56 26.38 15.87
CA VAL A 71 -3.54 26.89 16.83
C VAL A 71 -3.12 26.43 18.23
N GLY A 72 -2.88 27.37 19.15
CA GLY A 72 -2.47 27.04 20.54
C GLY A 72 -3.44 26.06 21.21
N GLY A 73 -2.89 25.12 21.99
CA GLY A 73 -3.67 24.16 22.77
C GLY A 73 -4.03 22.84 22.07
N ARG A 74 -3.64 22.63 20.79
CA ARG A 74 -3.83 21.35 20.08
C ARG A 74 -2.52 20.60 19.95
N PHE A 75 -2.59 19.26 19.98
CA PHE A 75 -1.45 18.40 19.68
C PHE A 75 -1.00 18.62 18.24
N HIS A 76 0.28 18.92 18.06
CA HIS A 76 0.91 19.08 16.76
C HIS A 76 2.00 18.02 16.59
N LEU A 77 1.93 17.27 15.51
CA LEU A 77 3.00 16.37 15.12
C LEU A 77 4.29 17.18 14.87
N PRO A 78 5.43 16.72 15.38
CA PRO A 78 6.71 17.36 15.11
C PRO A 78 6.97 17.39 13.60
N TYR A 79 7.22 18.59 13.08
CA TYR A 79 7.60 18.77 11.70
C TYR A 79 9.12 18.64 11.55
N VAL A 80 9.54 17.63 10.84
CA VAL A 80 10.93 17.48 10.39
C VAL A 80 10.98 17.81 8.90
N ASN A 81 11.75 18.81 8.52
CA ASN A 81 11.87 19.21 7.12
C ASN A 81 12.55 18.12 6.30
N GLY A 82 11.77 17.49 5.40
CA GLY A 82 12.28 16.44 4.50
C GLY A 82 12.90 16.97 3.20
N GLN A 83 12.92 18.28 2.98
CA GLN A 83 13.32 18.91 1.71
C GLN A 83 14.69 18.47 1.20
N PHE A 84 15.69 18.42 2.07
CA PHE A 84 17.04 18.01 1.71
C PHE A 84 17.37 16.59 2.19
N ILE A 85 16.87 16.22 3.36
CA ILE A 85 17.18 14.95 3.99
C ILE A 85 16.65 13.78 3.15
N PHE A 86 15.42 13.87 2.67
CA PHE A 86 14.79 12.78 1.92
C PHE A 86 15.45 12.55 0.55
N PRO A 87 15.69 13.56 -0.31
CA PRO A 87 16.46 13.37 -1.54
C PRO A 87 17.87 12.83 -1.29
N LEU A 88 18.54 13.26 -0.21
CA LEU A 88 19.87 12.74 0.16
C LEU A 88 19.81 11.25 0.49
N ILE A 89 18.78 10.80 1.24
CA ILE A 89 18.56 9.38 1.55
C ILE A 89 18.31 8.58 0.28
N VAL A 90 17.50 9.09 -0.65
CA VAL A 90 17.21 8.41 -1.93
C VAL A 90 18.47 8.29 -2.78
N ILE A 91 19.25 9.37 -2.91
CA ILE A 91 20.53 9.35 -3.65
C ILE A 91 21.51 8.37 -2.97
N GLY A 92 21.64 8.43 -1.66
CA GLY A 92 22.48 7.50 -0.89
C GLY A 92 22.08 6.04 -1.09
N SER A 93 20.77 5.73 -1.13
CA SER A 93 20.28 4.38 -1.39
C SER A 93 20.54 3.92 -2.83
N ILE A 94 20.48 4.81 -3.83
CA ILE A 94 20.86 4.51 -5.20
C ILE A 94 22.36 4.18 -5.30
N ILE A 95 23.22 5.01 -4.69
CA ILE A 95 24.67 4.78 -4.67
C ILE A 95 24.99 3.47 -3.95
N MET A 96 24.33 3.19 -2.84
CA MET A 96 24.51 1.95 -2.08
C MET A 96 24.07 0.73 -2.91
N ALA A 97 22.93 0.78 -3.57
CA ALA A 97 22.46 -0.30 -4.44
C ALA A 97 23.44 -0.57 -5.59
N TRP A 98 23.98 0.48 -6.21
CA TRP A 98 25.00 0.36 -7.26
C TRP A 98 26.32 -0.22 -6.73
N SER A 99 26.73 0.18 -5.52
CA SER A 99 27.99 -0.30 -4.91
C SER A 99 27.91 -1.77 -4.54
N LEU A 100 26.74 -2.24 -4.08
CA LEU A 100 26.52 -3.64 -3.71
C LEU A 100 26.42 -4.57 -4.94
N SER A 101 25.79 -4.10 -5.99
CA SER A 101 25.67 -4.86 -7.25
C SER A 101 25.67 -3.89 -8.43
N LYS A 102 26.73 -3.94 -9.24
CA LYS A 102 26.85 -3.09 -10.44
C LYS A 102 25.77 -3.39 -11.50
N THR A 103 25.23 -4.59 -11.49
CA THR A 103 24.19 -5.05 -12.42
C THR A 103 22.76 -4.83 -11.89
N TYR A 104 22.60 -4.38 -10.62
CA TYR A 104 21.30 -4.25 -9.98
C TYR A 104 20.25 -3.53 -10.83
N PHE A 105 20.58 -2.35 -11.37
CA PHE A 105 19.67 -1.58 -12.20
C PHE A 105 19.50 -2.16 -13.60
N THR A 106 20.54 -2.77 -14.18
CA THR A 106 20.42 -3.45 -15.47
C THR A 106 19.57 -4.70 -15.37
N ASP A 107 19.74 -5.49 -14.33
CA ASP A 107 18.96 -6.71 -14.07
C ASP A 107 17.48 -6.40 -13.81
N MET A 108 17.19 -5.26 -13.17
CA MET A 108 15.82 -4.81 -12.93
C MET A 108 15.05 -4.51 -14.24
N PHE A 109 15.75 -4.02 -15.29
CA PHE A 109 15.17 -3.77 -16.62
C PHE A 109 15.30 -4.95 -17.57
N ASN A 110 16.05 -5.97 -17.19
CA ASN A 110 16.22 -7.18 -18.00
C ASN A 110 15.08 -8.18 -17.66
N PHE A 111 14.27 -8.48 -18.66
CA PHE A 111 13.19 -9.49 -18.56
C PHE A 111 13.58 -10.83 -19.19
N ASP A 112 14.85 -11.03 -19.51
CA ASP A 112 15.39 -12.32 -19.93
C ASP A 112 15.95 -13.07 -18.70
N TYR A 113 15.20 -14.05 -18.21
CA TYR A 113 15.53 -14.84 -17.03
C TYR A 113 16.18 -16.19 -17.37
N SER A 114 16.54 -16.42 -18.62
CA SER A 114 17.11 -17.69 -19.07
C SER A 114 18.38 -18.10 -18.31
N ALA A 115 19.19 -17.12 -17.92
CA ALA A 115 20.42 -17.29 -17.15
C ALA A 115 20.21 -17.32 -15.62
N ASN A 116 18.98 -17.15 -15.13
CA ASN A 116 18.71 -17.11 -13.69
C ASN A 116 18.55 -18.52 -13.12
N GLU A 117 19.33 -18.84 -12.09
CA GLU A 117 19.35 -20.18 -11.47
C GLU A 117 17.99 -20.61 -10.92
N ASP A 118 17.22 -19.71 -10.30
CA ASP A 118 15.89 -19.99 -9.74
C ASP A 118 14.87 -20.27 -10.84
N TYR A 119 15.00 -19.61 -11.99
CA TYR A 119 14.16 -19.85 -13.16
C TYR A 119 14.53 -21.15 -13.85
N ALA A 120 15.82 -21.38 -14.09
CA ALA A 120 16.34 -22.61 -14.68
C ALA A 120 16.03 -23.86 -13.82
N ALA A 121 16.03 -23.71 -12.49
CA ALA A 121 15.65 -24.77 -11.55
C ALA A 121 14.13 -24.96 -11.39
N GLY A 122 13.31 -24.18 -12.09
CA GLY A 122 11.85 -24.23 -12.01
C GLY A 122 11.25 -23.77 -10.66
N LYS A 123 12.05 -23.12 -9.82
CA LYS A 123 11.60 -22.63 -8.49
C LYS A 123 10.73 -21.40 -8.60
N LYS A 124 11.00 -20.52 -9.59
CA LYS A 124 10.24 -19.31 -9.86
C LYS A 124 9.72 -19.28 -11.29
N SER A 125 8.48 -18.87 -11.46
CA SER A 125 7.89 -18.65 -12.78
C SER A 125 8.39 -17.34 -13.39
N PHE A 126 8.37 -17.22 -14.72
CA PHE A 126 8.57 -15.96 -15.45
C PHE A 126 7.76 -14.80 -14.83
N MET A 127 6.49 -15.06 -14.52
CA MET A 127 5.59 -14.07 -13.96
C MET A 127 5.98 -13.63 -12.55
N ASP A 128 6.54 -14.52 -11.73
CA ASP A 128 7.00 -14.15 -10.38
C ASP A 128 8.16 -13.18 -10.45
N MET A 129 9.11 -13.43 -11.34
CA MET A 129 10.28 -12.59 -11.55
C MET A 129 9.90 -11.25 -12.20
N ALA A 130 9.03 -11.28 -13.20
CA ALA A 130 8.54 -10.07 -13.86
C ALA A 130 7.79 -9.13 -12.89
N ILE A 131 6.95 -9.67 -12.01
CA ILE A 131 6.25 -8.87 -10.99
C ILE A 131 7.23 -8.26 -10.00
N THR A 132 8.26 -8.99 -9.59
CA THR A 132 9.31 -8.45 -8.71
C THR A 132 10.05 -7.30 -9.39
N ASN A 133 10.46 -7.46 -10.64
CA ASN A 133 11.15 -6.40 -11.39
C ASN A 133 10.24 -5.17 -11.58
N ILE A 134 8.98 -5.37 -11.98
CA ILE A 134 8.01 -4.28 -12.12
C ILE A 134 7.80 -3.56 -10.79
N SER A 135 7.66 -4.29 -9.68
CA SER A 135 7.50 -3.71 -8.36
C SER A 135 8.70 -2.85 -7.95
N LEU A 136 9.92 -3.31 -8.25
CA LEU A 136 11.16 -2.55 -8.02
C LEU A 136 11.23 -1.29 -8.90
N ILE A 137 10.84 -1.38 -10.17
CA ILE A 137 10.76 -0.21 -11.07
C ILE A 137 9.78 0.82 -10.53
N VAL A 138 8.57 0.37 -10.16
CA VAL A 138 7.55 1.25 -9.58
C VAL A 138 8.04 1.89 -8.28
N PHE A 139 8.75 1.14 -7.43
CA PHE A 139 9.36 1.65 -6.20
C PHE A 139 10.37 2.77 -6.50
N TRP A 140 11.35 2.54 -7.37
CA TRP A 140 12.39 3.54 -7.68
C TRP A 140 11.82 4.78 -8.36
N VAL A 141 10.92 4.61 -9.32
CA VAL A 141 10.22 5.74 -9.96
C VAL A 141 9.46 6.56 -8.92
N SER A 142 8.73 5.91 -8.02
CA SER A 142 7.98 6.59 -6.95
C SER A 142 8.93 7.29 -5.97
N ALA A 143 10.06 6.66 -5.61
CA ALA A 143 11.07 7.26 -4.72
C ALA A 143 11.66 8.54 -5.31
N ILE A 144 12.00 8.52 -6.59
CA ILE A 144 12.55 9.69 -7.31
C ILE A 144 11.51 10.79 -7.41
N LEU A 145 10.25 10.46 -7.77
CA LEU A 145 9.17 11.43 -7.83
C LEU A 145 8.88 12.06 -6.46
N LEU A 146 8.83 11.24 -5.41
CA LEU A 146 8.65 11.74 -4.04
C LEU A 146 9.82 12.62 -3.60
N ALA A 147 11.06 12.29 -3.97
CA ALA A 147 12.23 13.11 -3.67
C ALA A 147 12.13 14.49 -4.38
N PHE A 148 11.72 14.50 -5.64
CA PHE A 148 11.47 15.74 -6.37
C PHE A 148 10.37 16.58 -5.73
N PHE A 149 9.22 15.98 -5.41
CA PHE A 149 8.13 16.70 -4.75
C PHE A 149 8.48 17.15 -3.32
N ALA A 150 9.25 16.36 -2.58
CA ALA A 150 9.73 16.73 -1.26
C ALA A 150 10.62 17.99 -1.32
N PHE A 151 11.48 18.07 -2.34
CA PHE A 151 12.32 19.23 -2.57
C PHE A 151 11.50 20.49 -2.90
N VAL A 152 10.52 20.39 -3.80
CA VAL A 152 9.70 21.52 -4.26
C VAL A 152 8.69 21.96 -3.19
N LYS A 153 7.95 21.01 -2.60
CA LYS A 153 6.82 21.31 -1.69
C LYS A 153 7.18 21.27 -0.20
N LYS A 154 8.44 21.03 0.15
CA LYS A 154 8.93 20.98 1.54
C LYS A 154 8.11 20.05 2.43
N TYR A 155 7.87 18.83 1.98
CA TYR A 155 7.10 17.83 2.72
C TYR A 155 7.80 17.43 4.04
N SER A 156 6.99 16.97 5.00
CA SER A 156 7.51 16.41 6.25
C SER A 156 8.21 15.07 5.99
N LEU A 157 9.36 14.86 6.64
CA LEU A 157 10.16 13.64 6.50
C LEU A 157 9.41 12.40 6.99
N ILE A 158 8.64 12.49 8.08
CA ILE A 158 8.00 11.33 8.71
C ILE A 158 7.02 10.62 7.77
N PRO A 159 6.02 11.31 7.14
CA PRO A 159 5.14 10.65 6.17
C PRO A 159 5.88 10.16 4.93
N LEU A 160 6.90 10.88 4.45
CA LEU A 160 7.72 10.44 3.31
C LEU A 160 8.42 9.11 3.59
N MET A 161 9.04 8.99 4.77
CA MET A 161 9.66 7.74 5.20
C MET A 161 8.64 6.62 5.34
N GLY A 162 7.43 6.91 5.84
CA GLY A 162 6.34 5.94 5.90
C GLY A 162 5.95 5.40 4.52
N VAL A 163 5.74 6.28 3.54
CA VAL A 163 5.42 5.86 2.16
C VAL A 163 6.52 4.99 1.58
N ILE A 164 7.77 5.46 1.61
CA ILE A 164 8.87 4.76 0.93
C ILE A 164 9.19 3.41 1.56
N THR A 165 9.14 3.33 2.90
CA THR A 165 9.38 2.07 3.61
C THR A 165 8.30 1.04 3.31
N CYS A 166 7.02 1.44 3.35
CA CYS A 166 5.92 0.54 3.00
C CYS A 166 5.96 0.12 1.54
N MET A 167 6.28 1.02 0.61
CA MET A 167 6.46 0.68 -0.80
C MET A 167 7.62 -0.29 -1.03
N TYR A 168 8.74 -0.12 -0.32
CA TYR A 168 9.84 -1.06 -0.40
C TYR A 168 9.42 -2.46 0.07
N LEU A 169 8.73 -2.57 1.20
CA LEU A 169 8.24 -3.86 1.70
C LEU A 169 7.25 -4.52 0.73
N LEU A 170 6.45 -3.73 0.01
CA LEU A 170 5.54 -4.26 -1.02
C LEU A 170 6.27 -4.91 -2.20
N THR A 171 7.51 -4.51 -2.51
CA THR A 171 8.29 -5.14 -3.60
C THR A 171 8.64 -6.59 -3.33
N GLY A 172 8.70 -7.00 -2.05
CA GLY A 172 8.98 -8.38 -1.64
C GLY A 172 7.77 -9.32 -1.67
N MET A 173 6.57 -8.83 -2.01
CA MET A 173 5.37 -9.64 -2.01
C MET A 173 5.28 -10.56 -3.23
N SER A 174 4.79 -11.81 -3.00
CA SER A 174 4.65 -12.82 -4.06
C SER A 174 3.56 -12.45 -5.08
N LYS A 175 3.67 -13.01 -6.29
CA LYS A 175 2.66 -12.87 -7.35
C LYS A 175 1.26 -13.25 -6.88
N SER A 176 1.12 -14.35 -6.16
CA SER A 176 -0.18 -14.81 -5.66
C SER A 176 -0.85 -13.74 -4.81
N ASN A 177 -0.09 -13.12 -3.90
CA ASN A 177 -0.60 -12.06 -3.04
C ASN A 177 -1.02 -10.81 -3.83
N TRP A 178 -0.25 -10.42 -4.84
CA TRP A 178 -0.60 -9.32 -5.72
C TRP A 178 -1.89 -9.57 -6.51
N VAL A 179 -2.04 -10.77 -7.10
CA VAL A 179 -3.23 -11.12 -7.88
C VAL A 179 -4.49 -11.08 -7.01
N TRP A 180 -4.46 -11.70 -5.84
CA TRP A 180 -5.59 -11.69 -4.92
C TRP A 180 -5.88 -10.30 -4.37
N PHE A 181 -4.84 -9.54 -4.04
CA PHE A 181 -5.00 -8.17 -3.56
C PHE A 181 -5.65 -7.27 -4.61
N ILE A 182 -5.17 -7.31 -5.86
CA ILE A 182 -5.75 -6.52 -6.96
C ILE A 182 -7.20 -6.96 -7.23
N ALA A 183 -7.50 -8.26 -7.20
CA ALA A 183 -8.87 -8.74 -7.36
C ALA A 183 -9.81 -8.16 -6.29
N TRP A 184 -9.42 -8.21 -5.02
CA TRP A 184 -10.17 -7.61 -3.92
C TRP A 184 -10.29 -6.09 -4.01
N LEU A 185 -9.22 -5.41 -4.40
CA LEU A 185 -9.22 -3.97 -4.61
C LEU A 185 -10.21 -3.56 -5.72
N LEU A 186 -10.22 -4.28 -6.84
CA LEU A 186 -11.15 -4.04 -7.94
C LEU A 186 -12.61 -4.25 -7.51
N ILE A 187 -12.89 -5.31 -6.75
CA ILE A 187 -14.23 -5.54 -6.18
C ILE A 187 -14.64 -4.35 -5.29
N GLY A 188 -13.74 -3.89 -4.42
CA GLY A 188 -13.99 -2.73 -3.56
C GLY A 188 -14.27 -1.45 -4.35
N ILE A 189 -13.49 -1.20 -5.40
CA ILE A 189 -13.67 -0.04 -6.30
C ILE A 189 -15.01 -0.14 -7.04
N ILE A 190 -15.38 -1.30 -7.55
CA ILE A 190 -16.67 -1.51 -8.22
C ILE A 190 -17.84 -1.21 -7.26
N ILE A 191 -17.78 -1.73 -6.04
CA ILE A 191 -18.81 -1.46 -5.01
C ILE A 191 -18.86 0.04 -4.71
N TYR A 192 -17.71 0.70 -4.60
CA TYR A 192 -17.64 2.13 -4.36
C TYR A 192 -18.31 2.94 -5.47
N PHE A 193 -18.00 2.68 -6.74
CA PHE A 193 -18.60 3.42 -7.86
C PHE A 193 -20.09 3.09 -8.08
N LEU A 194 -20.50 1.85 -7.85
CA LEU A 194 -21.90 1.45 -8.02
C LEU A 194 -22.80 2.03 -6.93
N TYR A 195 -22.31 2.09 -5.70
CA TYR A 195 -23.10 2.45 -4.54
C TYR A 195 -22.57 3.68 -3.78
N GLY A 196 -21.30 3.68 -3.38
CA GLY A 196 -20.72 4.69 -2.51
C GLY A 196 -20.71 6.08 -3.13
N TYR A 197 -20.29 6.19 -4.38
CA TYR A 197 -20.19 7.48 -5.08
C TYR A 197 -21.53 8.22 -5.18
N LYS A 198 -22.62 7.50 -5.46
CA LYS A 198 -23.97 8.10 -5.62
C LYS A 198 -24.67 8.42 -4.30
N LYS A 199 -24.32 7.76 -3.20
CA LYS A 199 -25.02 7.85 -1.91
C LYS A 199 -24.15 8.41 -0.78
N SER A 200 -22.92 8.83 -1.08
CA SER A 200 -22.03 9.43 -0.10
C SER A 200 -22.60 10.76 0.41
N LYS A 201 -22.74 10.86 1.72
CA LYS A 201 -23.12 12.10 2.40
C LYS A 201 -21.97 13.13 2.48
N LEU A 202 -20.77 12.73 2.10
CA LEU A 202 -19.57 13.59 2.10
C LEU A 202 -19.42 14.38 0.79
N ALA A 203 -20.22 14.06 -0.24
CA ALA A 203 -20.18 14.72 -1.54
C ALA A 203 -21.21 15.85 -1.69
N ASN A 204 -22.02 16.12 -0.65
CA ASN A 204 -22.99 17.22 -0.57
C ASN A 204 -22.54 18.24 0.48
#